data_99410ca2f67ca1aa082e02ecd5cabbd6
#
_entry.id   99410ca2f67ca1aa082e02ecd5cabbd6
#
_cell.length_a   1.000
_cell.length_b   1.000
_cell.length_c   1.000
_cell.angle_alpha   90.00
_cell.angle_beta   90.00
_cell.angle_gamma   90.00
#
_symmetry.space_group_name_H-M   'P 1'
#
loop_
_entity.id
_entity.type
_entity.pdbx_description
1 polymer ?
#
loop_
_entity_poly.entity_id
_entity_poly.type
_entity_poly.pdbx_seq_one_letter_code
_entity_poly.pdbx_strand_id
1 'polypeptide(L)'
;MSTKEETRQRIGQRVKILRKQAGLSQEELGARAGLGRSHIGRIEDGIYGVQTETLQQVAEALGMTVDIIDPALQDLAPLKRLT
;
A
#
# COMPACT_ATOMS: atom_id res chain seq x y z
N MET A 1 -8.51 -11.97 -16.11
CA MET A 1 -7.65 -10.82 -15.76
C MET A 1 -8.45 -9.79 -15.01
N SER A 2 -7.84 -9.21 -13.98
CA SER A 2 -8.50 -8.16 -13.22
C SER A 2 -8.49 -6.85 -14.00
N THR A 3 -9.58 -6.08 -13.89
CA THR A 3 -9.61 -4.72 -14.42
C THR A 3 -8.72 -3.83 -13.55
N LYS A 4 -8.42 -2.63 -14.05
CA LYS A 4 -7.68 -1.63 -13.26
C LYS A 4 -8.42 -1.29 -11.98
N GLU A 5 -9.74 -1.16 -12.05
CA GLU A 5 -10.58 -0.89 -10.89
C GLU A 5 -10.48 -2.00 -9.84
N GLU A 6 -10.61 -3.24 -10.28
CA GLU A 6 -10.52 -4.38 -9.37
C GLU A 6 -9.15 -4.44 -8.70
N THR A 7 -8.10 -4.15 -9.45
CA THR A 7 -6.74 -4.13 -8.92
C THR A 7 -6.59 -3.04 -7.86
N ARG A 8 -7.10 -1.84 -8.12
CA ARG A 8 -7.05 -0.73 -7.18
C ARG A 8 -7.80 -1.05 -5.89
N GLN A 9 -8.98 -1.66 -6.03
CA GLN A 9 -9.79 -2.04 -4.88
C GLN A 9 -9.11 -3.11 -4.04
N ARG A 10 -8.49 -4.10 -4.70
CA ARG A 10 -7.77 -5.16 -4.01
C ARG A 10 -6.59 -4.60 -3.23
N ILE A 11 -5.81 -3.73 -3.84
CA ILE A 11 -4.68 -3.07 -3.19
C ILE A 11 -5.16 -2.23 -2.01
N GLY A 12 -6.19 -1.43 -2.22
CA GLY A 12 -6.74 -0.57 -1.18
C GLY A 12 -7.26 -1.37 0.00
N GLN A 13 -7.99 -2.44 -0.25
CA GLN A 13 -8.48 -3.33 0.78
C GLN A 13 -7.34 -3.94 1.59
N ARG A 14 -6.30 -4.35 0.88
CA ARG A 14 -5.14 -4.97 1.54
C ARG A 14 -4.43 -3.97 2.44
N VAL A 15 -4.24 -2.76 1.97
CA VAL A 15 -3.63 -1.69 2.78
C VAL A 15 -4.46 -1.46 4.03
N LYS A 16 -5.77 -1.38 3.88
CA LYS A 16 -6.67 -1.15 5.00
C LYS A 16 -6.58 -2.27 6.05
N ILE A 17 -6.58 -3.52 5.60
CA ILE A 17 -6.45 -4.67 6.49
C ILE A 17 -5.13 -4.62 7.26
N LEU A 18 -4.03 -4.41 6.54
CA LEU A 18 -2.71 -4.36 7.16
C LEU A 18 -2.57 -3.20 8.13
N ARG A 19 -3.14 -2.06 7.78
CA ARG A 19 -3.15 -0.89 8.66
C ARG A 19 -3.87 -1.20 9.96
N LYS A 20 -5.06 -1.79 9.88
CA LYS A 20 -5.84 -2.12 11.06
C LYS A 20 -5.17 -3.18 11.92
N GLN A 21 -4.54 -4.16 11.29
CA GLN A 21 -3.77 -5.17 12.03
C GLN A 21 -2.60 -4.55 12.77
N ALA A 22 -2.03 -3.50 12.23
CA ALA A 22 -0.95 -2.76 12.90
C ALA A 22 -1.47 -1.80 13.97
N GLY A 23 -2.77 -1.65 14.11
CA GLY A 23 -3.37 -0.76 15.10
C GLY A 23 -3.26 0.72 14.75
N LEU A 24 -3.14 1.04 13.46
CA LEU A 24 -2.94 2.42 13.02
C LEU A 24 -4.21 3.02 12.44
N SER A 25 -4.41 4.32 12.70
CA SER A 25 -5.41 5.11 11.99
C SER A 25 -4.86 5.49 10.62
N GLN A 26 -5.75 5.99 9.74
CA GLN A 26 -5.30 6.51 8.44
C GLN A 26 -4.32 7.67 8.62
N GLU A 27 -4.57 8.52 9.60
CA GLU A 27 -3.69 9.62 9.90
C GLU A 27 -2.31 9.15 10.36
N GLU A 28 -2.29 8.14 11.24
CA GLU A 28 -1.04 7.60 11.74
C GLU A 28 -0.23 6.92 10.64
N LEU A 29 -0.88 6.14 9.81
CA LEU A 29 -0.19 5.52 8.67
C LEU A 29 0.33 6.58 7.72
N GLY A 30 -0.47 7.60 7.44
CA GLY A 30 -0.06 8.71 6.58
C GLY A 30 1.19 9.40 7.13
N ALA A 31 1.20 9.69 8.43
CA ALA A 31 2.35 10.33 9.05
C ALA A 31 3.62 9.49 8.93
N ARG A 32 3.51 8.17 9.12
CA ARG A 32 4.66 7.27 8.98
C ARG A 32 5.14 7.13 7.55
N ALA A 33 4.20 7.17 6.59
CA ALA A 33 4.52 7.00 5.17
C ALA A 33 4.94 8.32 4.50
N GLY A 34 4.81 9.44 5.19
CA GLY A 34 5.05 10.74 4.57
C GLY A 34 3.92 11.15 3.64
N LEU A 35 2.71 10.68 3.88
CA LEU A 35 1.54 10.95 3.07
C LEU A 35 0.44 11.55 3.93
N GLY A 36 -0.45 12.31 3.30
CA GLY A 36 -1.59 12.86 4.02
C GLY A 36 -2.65 11.79 4.32
N ARG A 37 -3.45 12.03 5.36
CA ARG A 37 -4.57 11.15 5.71
C ARG A 37 -5.50 10.92 4.53
N SER A 38 -5.83 11.99 3.80
CA SER A 38 -6.71 11.91 2.63
C SER A 38 -6.13 11.01 1.55
N HIS A 39 -4.82 11.02 1.39
CA HIS A 39 -4.14 10.18 0.42
C HIS A 39 -4.29 8.70 0.78
N ILE A 40 -4.10 8.38 2.06
CA ILE A 40 -4.30 7.00 2.55
C ILE A 40 -5.76 6.58 2.32
N GLY A 41 -6.70 7.46 2.63
CA GLY A 41 -8.12 7.16 2.43
C GLY A 41 -8.44 6.84 0.98
N ARG A 42 -7.90 7.61 0.04
CA ARG A 42 -8.13 7.37 -1.39
C ARG A 42 -7.50 6.07 -1.87
N ILE A 43 -6.33 5.73 -1.35
CA ILE A 43 -5.69 4.45 -1.65
C ILE A 43 -6.58 3.30 -1.19
N GLU A 44 -7.05 3.38 0.05
CA GLU A 44 -7.90 2.32 0.64
C GLU A 44 -9.24 2.19 -0.06
N ASP A 45 -9.78 3.29 -0.56
CA ASP A 45 -11.05 3.28 -1.28
C ASP A 45 -10.91 2.85 -2.75
N GLY A 46 -9.68 2.71 -3.25
CA GLY A 46 -9.45 2.29 -4.62
C GLY A 46 -9.86 3.31 -5.65
N ILE A 47 -9.84 4.59 -5.30
CA ILE A 47 -10.35 5.66 -6.16
C ILE A 47 -9.45 5.89 -7.37
N TYR A 48 -8.14 5.71 -7.19
CA TYR A 48 -7.18 5.94 -8.29
C TYR A 48 -6.01 4.97 -8.19
N GLY A 49 -5.26 4.86 -9.27
CA GLY A 49 -4.08 4.01 -9.30
C GLY A 49 -2.98 4.56 -8.41
N VAL A 50 -2.32 3.67 -7.68
CA VAL A 50 -1.24 4.05 -6.79
C VAL A 50 0.08 3.73 -7.46
N GLN A 51 0.98 4.70 -7.48
CA GLN A 51 2.31 4.49 -8.02
C GLN A 51 3.09 3.52 -7.15
N THR A 52 3.97 2.75 -7.77
CA THR A 52 4.79 1.78 -7.08
C THR A 52 5.58 2.40 -5.92
N GLU A 53 6.13 3.58 -6.13
CA GLU A 53 6.89 4.28 -5.10
C GLU A 53 6.03 4.60 -3.88
N THR A 54 4.80 5.01 -4.12
CA THR A 54 3.87 5.30 -3.03
C THR A 54 3.53 4.03 -2.26
N LEU A 55 3.31 2.92 -2.96
CA LEU A 55 3.07 1.64 -2.31
C LEU A 55 4.26 1.19 -1.49
N GLN A 56 5.48 1.45 -1.96
CA GLN A 56 6.68 1.15 -1.19
C GLN A 56 6.73 1.96 0.10
N GLN A 57 6.39 3.24 0.03
CA GLN A 57 6.33 4.09 1.22
C GLN A 57 5.32 3.56 2.24
N VAL A 58 4.16 3.14 1.77
CA VAL A 58 3.12 2.57 2.64
C VAL A 58 3.59 1.25 3.24
N ALA A 59 4.17 0.37 2.44
CA ALA A 59 4.66 -0.92 2.91
C ALA A 59 5.75 -0.73 3.97
N GLU A 60 6.70 0.16 3.72
CA GLU A 60 7.77 0.46 4.67
C GLU A 60 7.22 1.02 5.98
N ALA A 61 6.22 1.87 5.89
CA ALA A 61 5.56 2.42 7.08
C ALA A 61 4.88 1.33 7.91
N LEU A 62 4.49 0.23 7.26
CA LEU A 62 3.92 -0.94 7.92
C LEU A 62 4.98 -1.98 8.31
N GLY A 63 6.27 -1.71 8.02
CA GLY A 63 7.34 -2.65 8.29
C GLY A 63 7.37 -3.84 7.36
N MET A 64 6.88 -3.67 6.13
CA MET A 64 6.68 -4.75 5.17
C MET A 64 7.28 -4.39 3.81
N THR A 65 7.30 -5.36 2.89
CA THR A 65 7.66 -5.14 1.49
C THR A 65 6.39 -5.08 0.66
N VAL A 66 6.48 -4.49 -0.55
CA VAL A 66 5.30 -4.24 -1.39
C VAL A 66 4.57 -5.51 -1.80
N ASP A 67 5.25 -6.63 -1.90
CA ASP A 67 4.63 -7.89 -2.29
C ASP A 67 3.60 -8.40 -1.27
N ILE A 68 3.68 -7.93 -0.03
CA ILE A 68 2.68 -8.23 0.98
C ILE A 68 1.35 -7.54 0.63
N ILE A 69 1.45 -6.33 0.05
CA ILE A 69 0.27 -5.58 -0.35
C ILE A 69 -0.32 -6.17 -1.64
N ASP A 70 0.53 -6.41 -2.62
CA ASP A 70 0.09 -6.99 -3.89
C ASP A 70 1.17 -7.96 -4.40
N PRO A 71 0.90 -9.27 -4.40
CA PRO A 71 1.86 -10.26 -4.89
C PRO A 71 2.33 -10.02 -6.33
N ALA A 72 1.54 -9.32 -7.14
CA ALA A 72 1.94 -8.98 -8.50
C ALA A 72 3.14 -8.04 -8.53
N LEU A 73 3.48 -7.40 -7.42
CA LEU A 73 4.64 -6.51 -7.31
C LEU A 73 5.86 -7.23 -6.74
N GLN A 74 5.80 -8.54 -6.67
CA GLN A 74 6.87 -9.36 -6.12
C GLN A 74 8.20 -9.14 -6.83
N ASP A 75 8.16 -8.85 -8.12
CA ASP A 75 9.36 -8.64 -8.92
C ASP A 75 10.19 -7.45 -8.44
N LEU A 76 9.57 -6.54 -7.72
CA LEU A 76 10.27 -5.35 -7.21
C LEU A 76 10.95 -5.61 -5.87
N ALA A 77 10.40 -6.52 -5.07
CA ALA A 77 10.92 -6.82 -3.75
C ALA A 77 12.33 -7.42 -3.78
N PRO A 78 12.66 -8.35 -4.71
CA PRO A 78 14.01 -8.93 -4.74
C PRO A 78 15.11 -7.91 -4.93
N LEU A 79 14.86 -6.85 -5.69
CA LEU A 79 15.85 -5.81 -5.93
C LEU A 79 16.23 -5.11 -4.62
N LYS A 80 15.27 -4.88 -3.77
CA LYS A 80 15.52 -4.28 -2.46
C LYS A 80 16.34 -5.20 -1.56
N ARG A 81 16.06 -6.49 -1.63
CA ARG A 81 16.74 -7.45 -0.78
C ARG A 81 18.18 -7.68 -1.16
N LEU A 82 18.55 -7.39 -2.38
CA LEU A 82 19.90 -7.56 -2.86
C LEU A 82 20.81 -6.39 -2.48
N THR A 83 20.22 -5.31 -2.04
CA THR A 83 20.97 -4.16 -1.58
C THR A 83 21.06 -4.14 -0.07
#